data_fcc338bb6e23a1334076e4a67c2e233b
#
_entry.id   fcc338bb6e23a1334076e4a67c2e233b
#
_cell.length_a   1.000
_cell.length_b   1.000
_cell.length_c   1.000
_cell.angle_alpha   90.00
_cell.angle_beta   90.00
_cell.angle_gamma   90.00
#
_symmetry.space_group_name_H-M   'P 1'
#
loop_
_entity.id
_entity.type
_entity.pdbx_description
1 polymer ?
#
loop_
_entity_poly.entity_id
_entity_poly.type
_entity_poly.pdbx_seq_one_letter_code
_entity_poly.pdbx_strand_id
1 'polypeptide(L)'
;MNIRHVLRTLALVAIVAAGLQFARAAGQPGTVKGYVIDSSCAFTKGLSKPISSECAVACAKAGSQLVILTSAGTIYWPISDATPAVGQNSRLVEFAGKMVVVKGKVYQRSGSRAIVISSVDAAK
;
A
#
# COMPACT_ATOMS: atom_id res chain seq x y z
N MET A 1 -30.86 -37.51 8.18
CA MET A 1 -29.69 -36.62 8.51
C MET A 1 -30.08 -35.82 9.74
N ASN A 2 -29.36 -36.02 10.87
CA ASN A 2 -29.74 -35.39 12.14
C ASN A 2 -29.47 -33.89 12.14
N ILE A 3 -30.51 -33.09 12.40
CA ILE A 3 -30.47 -31.62 12.41
C ILE A 3 -29.36 -31.06 13.35
N ARG A 4 -29.00 -31.82 14.39
CA ARG A 4 -27.91 -31.52 15.33
C ARG A 4 -26.51 -31.54 14.68
N HIS A 5 -26.29 -32.39 13.69
CA HIS A 5 -25.01 -32.46 12.98
C HIS A 5 -24.88 -31.32 11.97
N VAL A 6 -25.96 -30.94 11.31
CA VAL A 6 -26.01 -29.80 10.38
C VAL A 6 -25.73 -28.48 11.10
N LEU A 7 -26.32 -28.29 12.27
CA LEU A 7 -26.09 -27.08 13.10
C LEU A 7 -24.64 -26.99 13.61
N ARG A 8 -24.01 -28.14 13.97
CA ARG A 8 -22.61 -28.16 14.41
C ARG A 8 -21.64 -27.88 13.28
N THR A 9 -21.87 -28.39 12.09
CA THR A 9 -21.03 -28.11 10.93
C THR A 9 -21.15 -26.68 10.45
N LEU A 10 -22.35 -26.08 10.46
CA LEU A 10 -22.57 -24.68 10.14
C LEU A 10 -21.86 -23.73 11.13
N ALA A 11 -21.87 -24.03 12.41
CA ALA A 11 -21.19 -23.24 13.42
C ALA A 11 -19.66 -23.27 13.26
N LEU A 12 -19.08 -24.42 12.93
CA LEU A 12 -17.64 -24.57 12.70
C LEU A 12 -17.17 -23.80 11.45
N VAL A 13 -17.96 -23.83 10.38
CA VAL A 13 -17.64 -23.09 9.14
C VAL A 13 -17.69 -21.57 9.37
N ALA A 14 -18.67 -21.08 10.16
CA ALA A 14 -18.76 -19.66 10.49
C ALA A 14 -17.56 -19.14 11.29
N ILE A 15 -17.01 -19.94 12.23
CA ILE A 15 -15.84 -19.56 13.03
C ILE A 15 -14.59 -19.48 12.19
N VAL A 16 -14.38 -20.38 11.23
CA VAL A 16 -13.22 -20.36 10.32
C VAL A 16 -13.27 -19.15 9.38
N ALA A 17 -14.45 -18.80 8.86
CA ALA A 17 -14.62 -17.63 8.00
C ALA A 17 -14.37 -16.30 8.74
N ALA A 18 -14.75 -16.18 10.01
CA ALA A 18 -14.48 -15.01 10.84
C ALA A 18 -12.98 -14.84 11.14
N GLY A 19 -12.26 -15.94 11.39
CA GLY A 19 -10.81 -15.92 11.65
C GLY A 19 -9.96 -15.38 10.48
N LEU A 20 -10.35 -15.66 9.24
CA LEU A 20 -9.68 -15.18 8.02
C LEU A 20 -9.82 -13.66 7.80
N GLN A 21 -10.83 -13.03 8.34
CA GLN A 21 -11.03 -11.59 8.19
C GLN A 21 -10.17 -10.78 9.16
N PHE A 22 -9.88 -11.28 10.35
CA PHE A 22 -8.98 -10.62 11.32
C PHE A 22 -7.52 -10.60 10.86
N ALA A 23 -7.06 -11.62 10.14
CA ALA A 23 -5.70 -11.65 9.61
C ALA A 23 -5.41 -10.55 8.57
N ARG A 24 -6.41 -10.11 7.81
CA ARG A 24 -6.28 -9.02 6.82
C ARG A 24 -6.18 -7.63 7.45
N ALA A 25 -6.69 -7.43 8.66
CA ALA A 25 -6.62 -6.16 9.38
C ALA A 25 -5.22 -5.90 9.97
N ALA A 26 -4.42 -6.93 10.16
CA ALA A 26 -3.17 -6.89 10.94
C ALA A 26 -1.91 -6.51 10.13
N GLY A 27 -2.02 -6.02 8.90
CA GLY A 27 -0.87 -5.71 8.05
C GLY A 27 0.01 -6.94 7.79
N GLN A 28 0.27 -7.27 6.54
CA GLN A 28 1.04 -8.45 6.17
C GLN A 28 2.40 -8.05 5.60
N PRO A 29 3.49 -8.78 5.90
CA PRO A 29 4.76 -8.58 5.22
C PRO A 29 4.55 -8.65 3.71
N GLY A 30 5.12 -7.69 2.97
CA GLY A 30 4.96 -7.65 1.53
C GLY A 30 6.04 -6.84 0.83
N THR A 31 6.12 -7.03 -0.46
CA THR A 31 7.03 -6.33 -1.36
C THR A 31 6.21 -5.69 -2.48
N VAL A 32 6.41 -4.40 -2.70
CA VAL A 32 5.74 -3.61 -3.73
C VAL A 32 6.78 -3.05 -4.69
N LYS A 33 6.60 -3.31 -5.99
CA LYS A 33 7.41 -2.71 -7.05
C LYS A 33 6.58 -1.67 -7.80
N GLY A 34 7.09 -0.46 -7.92
CA GLY A 34 6.36 0.63 -8.58
C GLY A 34 7.18 1.90 -8.65
N TYR A 35 6.59 2.93 -9.26
CA TYR A 35 7.19 4.25 -9.38
C TYR A 35 6.84 5.13 -8.18
N VAL A 36 7.81 5.89 -7.69
CA VAL A 36 7.58 6.95 -6.70
C VAL A 36 7.09 8.19 -7.43
N ILE A 37 5.87 8.61 -7.14
CA ILE A 37 5.20 9.75 -7.79
C ILE A 37 4.34 10.48 -6.77
N ASP A 38 4.07 11.77 -6.98
CA ASP A 38 3.10 12.46 -6.13
C ASP A 38 1.66 11.94 -6.36
N SER A 39 0.86 12.02 -5.30
CA SER A 39 -0.48 11.45 -5.30
C SER A 39 -1.40 12.06 -6.35
N SER A 40 -1.33 13.38 -6.59
CA SER A 40 -2.15 14.04 -7.61
C SER A 40 -1.85 13.50 -9.01
N CYS A 41 -0.56 13.38 -9.36
CA CYS A 41 -0.17 12.81 -10.65
C CYS A 41 -0.50 11.33 -10.76
N ALA A 42 -0.39 10.57 -9.67
CA ALA A 42 -0.79 9.15 -9.67
C ALA A 42 -2.26 8.95 -10.05
N PHE A 43 -3.17 9.82 -9.58
CA PHE A 43 -4.59 9.78 -9.93
C PHE A 43 -4.91 10.40 -11.28
N THR A 44 -4.32 11.56 -11.60
CA THR A 44 -4.74 12.35 -12.76
C THR A 44 -4.01 11.97 -14.04
N LYS A 45 -2.81 11.45 -13.96
CA LYS A 45 -1.97 11.09 -15.12
C LYS A 45 -1.65 9.61 -15.17
N GLY A 46 -1.55 8.95 -14.03
CA GLY A 46 -1.15 7.55 -13.94
C GLY A 46 0.18 7.30 -14.66
N LEU A 47 0.26 6.23 -15.44
CA LEU A 47 1.39 5.91 -16.32
C LEU A 47 1.15 6.34 -17.79
N SER A 48 0.13 7.15 -18.05
CA SER A 48 -0.18 7.63 -19.40
C SER A 48 0.81 8.68 -19.92
N LYS A 49 1.63 9.25 -19.05
CA LYS A 49 2.70 10.21 -19.37
C LYS A 49 3.99 9.82 -18.67
N PRO A 50 5.16 10.24 -19.20
CA PRO A 50 6.43 10.06 -18.50
C PRO A 50 6.40 10.68 -17.11
N ILE A 51 6.98 9.98 -16.12
CA ILE A 51 7.10 10.47 -14.76
C ILE A 51 8.31 11.39 -14.67
N SER A 52 8.08 12.65 -14.28
CA SER A 52 9.15 13.63 -14.07
C SER A 52 9.61 13.61 -12.60
N SER A 53 10.88 13.31 -12.37
CA SER A 53 11.49 13.39 -11.04
C SER A 53 11.42 14.81 -10.47
N GLU A 54 11.69 15.82 -11.30
CA GLU A 54 11.66 17.23 -10.89
C GLU A 54 10.25 17.66 -10.44
N CYS A 55 9.23 17.28 -11.20
CA CYS A 55 7.84 17.55 -10.85
C CYS A 55 7.44 16.86 -9.54
N ALA A 56 7.79 15.57 -9.38
CA ALA A 56 7.46 14.82 -8.16
C ALA A 56 8.15 15.43 -6.92
N VAL A 57 9.42 15.83 -7.04
CA VAL A 57 10.15 16.52 -5.96
C VAL A 57 9.51 17.87 -5.63
N ALA A 58 9.15 18.67 -6.63
CA ALA A 58 8.50 19.97 -6.41
C ALA A 58 7.15 19.81 -5.70
N CYS A 59 6.33 18.86 -6.13
CA CYS A 59 5.06 18.54 -5.48
C CYS A 59 5.25 18.06 -4.04
N ALA A 60 6.24 17.20 -3.77
CA ALA A 60 6.55 16.74 -2.43
C ALA A 60 6.98 17.90 -1.51
N LYS A 61 7.79 18.82 -2.00
CA LYS A 61 8.20 20.03 -1.27
C LYS A 61 7.01 20.96 -0.98
N ALA A 62 6.02 20.99 -1.86
CA ALA A 62 4.79 21.74 -1.67
C ALA A 62 3.79 21.05 -0.72
N GLY A 63 4.10 19.86 -0.19
CA GLY A 63 3.28 19.12 0.76
C GLY A 63 2.44 17.99 0.15
N SER A 64 2.53 17.74 -1.17
CA SER A 64 1.89 16.59 -1.79
C SER A 64 2.54 15.28 -1.28
N GLN A 65 1.72 14.29 -0.96
CA GLN A 65 2.22 13.00 -0.52
C GLN A 65 2.77 12.19 -1.70
N LEU A 66 3.98 11.66 -1.54
CA LEU A 66 4.53 10.66 -2.46
C LEU A 66 3.88 9.30 -2.22
N VAL A 67 3.55 8.62 -3.30
CA VAL A 67 2.95 7.28 -3.29
C VAL A 67 3.74 6.34 -4.20
N ILE A 68 3.46 5.05 -4.11
CA ILE A 68 4.05 4.04 -4.98
C ILE A 68 2.97 3.57 -5.95
N LEU A 69 3.15 3.87 -7.24
CA LEU A 69 2.25 3.48 -8.32
C LEU A 69 2.83 2.27 -9.06
N THR A 70 2.16 1.13 -8.97
CA THR A 70 2.57 -0.08 -9.67
C THR A 70 2.25 -0.01 -11.16
N SER A 71 2.90 -0.84 -11.97
CA SER A 71 2.60 -0.95 -13.41
C SER A 71 1.15 -1.39 -13.70
N ALA A 72 0.49 -2.03 -12.75
CA ALA A 72 -0.93 -2.38 -12.84
C ALA A 72 -1.88 -1.23 -12.47
N GLY A 73 -1.36 -0.04 -12.12
CA GLY A 73 -2.17 1.10 -11.72
C GLY A 73 -2.59 1.10 -10.26
N THR A 74 -2.11 0.17 -9.45
CA THR A 74 -2.41 0.13 -8.01
C THR A 74 -1.57 1.16 -7.27
N ILE A 75 -2.21 1.99 -6.44
CA ILE A 75 -1.57 3.00 -5.61
C ILE A 75 -1.40 2.44 -4.20
N TYR A 76 -0.17 2.48 -3.68
CA TYR A 76 0.15 2.21 -2.29
C TYR A 76 0.52 3.51 -1.57
N TRP A 77 -0.19 3.80 -0.48
CA TRP A 77 0.05 4.95 0.37
C TRP A 77 1.09 4.61 1.43
N PRO A 78 2.25 5.25 1.42
CA PRO A 78 3.22 5.13 2.52
C PRO A 78 2.64 5.76 3.78
N ILE A 79 2.61 4.98 4.85
CA ILE A 79 2.09 5.40 6.15
C ILE A 79 3.09 5.13 7.26
N SER A 80 2.93 5.82 8.38
CA SER A 80 3.63 5.54 9.64
C SER A 80 2.75 4.70 10.55
N ASP A 81 3.34 3.77 11.30
CA ASP A 81 2.71 3.09 12.43
C ASP A 81 3.12 3.69 13.78
N ALA A 82 3.88 4.78 13.77
CA ALA A 82 4.23 5.54 14.97
C ALA A 82 3.07 6.45 15.43
N THR A 83 3.08 6.81 16.70
CA THR A 83 2.16 7.76 17.29
C THR A 83 2.94 8.89 17.98
N PRO A 84 2.83 10.15 17.55
CA PRO A 84 2.05 10.63 16.40
C PRO A 84 2.59 10.12 15.06
N ALA A 85 1.69 9.95 14.07
CA ALA A 85 2.08 9.55 12.73
C ALA A 85 2.89 10.64 12.04
N VAL A 86 3.92 10.25 11.29
CA VAL A 86 4.78 11.18 10.56
C VAL A 86 4.68 10.92 9.04
N GLY A 87 4.81 11.99 8.25
CA GLY A 87 4.84 11.91 6.79
C GLY A 87 6.04 11.10 6.29
N GLN A 88 5.86 10.39 5.19
CA GLN A 88 6.87 9.46 4.65
C GLN A 88 7.64 10.02 3.44
N ASN A 89 7.38 11.26 3.03
CA ASN A 89 8.03 11.87 1.85
C ASN A 89 9.55 11.88 1.95
N SER A 90 10.11 12.13 3.13
CA SER A 90 11.57 12.14 3.36
C SER A 90 12.25 10.81 3.00
N ARG A 91 11.54 9.69 3.10
CA ARG A 91 12.05 8.35 2.76
C ARG A 91 12.00 8.05 1.28
N LEU A 92 11.22 8.81 0.52
CA LEU A 92 10.90 8.53 -0.88
C LEU A 92 11.40 9.58 -1.85
N VAL A 93 11.71 10.81 -1.38
CA VAL A 93 12.01 11.95 -2.27
C VAL A 93 13.23 11.72 -3.16
N GLU A 94 14.24 10.99 -2.69
CA GLU A 94 15.43 10.64 -3.47
C GLU A 94 15.12 9.64 -4.62
N PHE A 95 14.01 8.93 -4.50
CA PHE A 95 13.50 7.99 -5.51
C PHE A 95 12.40 8.59 -6.39
N ALA A 96 12.10 9.87 -6.25
CA ALA A 96 11.03 10.51 -7.01
C ALA A 96 11.22 10.34 -8.52
N GLY A 97 10.19 9.86 -9.21
CA GLY A 97 10.21 9.53 -10.64
C GLY A 97 10.91 8.21 -11.00
N LYS A 98 11.43 7.48 -10.02
CA LYS A 98 12.16 6.22 -10.25
C LYS A 98 11.31 5.01 -9.87
N MET A 99 11.58 3.89 -10.52
CA MET A 99 11.03 2.61 -10.11
C MET A 99 11.81 2.06 -8.91
N VAL A 100 11.08 1.62 -7.91
CA VAL A 100 11.62 1.09 -6.65
C VAL A 100 11.03 -0.26 -6.30
N VAL A 101 11.72 -0.97 -5.42
CA VAL A 101 11.21 -2.12 -4.68
C VAL A 101 11.12 -1.72 -3.23
N VAL A 102 9.90 -1.69 -2.70
CA VAL A 102 9.61 -1.32 -1.31
C VAL A 102 9.21 -2.56 -0.54
N LYS A 103 9.86 -2.82 0.58
CA LYS A 103 9.50 -3.88 1.52
C LYS A 103 8.89 -3.28 2.78
N GLY A 104 7.91 -3.95 3.35
CA GLY A 104 7.27 -3.49 4.57
C GLY A 104 6.02 -4.25 4.94
N LYS A 105 5.20 -3.68 5.81
CA LYS A 105 3.86 -4.19 6.14
C LYS A 105 2.83 -3.55 5.23
N VAL A 106 2.13 -4.37 4.48
CA VAL A 106 1.04 -3.96 3.58
C VAL A 106 -0.29 -4.09 4.30
N TYR A 107 -1.10 -3.05 4.20
CA TYR A 107 -2.46 -2.97 4.73
C TYR A 107 -3.43 -2.78 3.58
N GLN A 108 -4.62 -3.35 3.73
CA GLN A 108 -5.72 -3.14 2.79
C GLN A 108 -7.00 -2.85 3.58
N ARG A 109 -7.67 -1.76 3.23
CA ARG A 109 -8.99 -1.37 3.74
C ARG A 109 -9.88 -1.04 2.56
N SER A 110 -10.90 -1.88 2.32
CA SER A 110 -11.74 -1.78 1.12
C SER A 110 -10.89 -1.68 -0.14
N GLY A 111 -11.03 -0.62 -0.94
CA GLY A 111 -10.22 -0.36 -2.14
C GLY A 111 -8.87 0.30 -1.89
N SER A 112 -8.57 0.73 -0.66
CA SER A 112 -7.34 1.45 -0.33
C SER A 112 -6.22 0.51 0.09
N ARG A 113 -4.99 0.80 -0.33
CA ARG A 113 -3.79 0.05 0.03
C ARG A 113 -2.75 0.97 0.63
N ALA A 114 -2.12 0.54 1.71
CA ALA A 114 -1.08 1.28 2.39
C ALA A 114 0.12 0.39 2.71
N ILE A 115 1.28 1.00 2.91
CA ILE A 115 2.49 0.29 3.30
C ILE A 115 3.24 1.06 4.39
N VAL A 116 3.57 0.37 5.48
CA VAL A 116 4.58 0.83 6.44
C VAL A 116 5.92 0.35 5.93
N ILE A 117 6.76 1.29 5.52
CA ILE A 117 8.02 1.02 4.82
C ILE A 117 9.06 0.48 5.80
N SER A 118 9.67 -0.66 5.49
CA SER A 118 10.89 -1.15 6.14
C SER A 118 12.13 -0.75 5.34
N SER A 119 12.14 -0.99 4.02
CA SER A 119 13.22 -0.56 3.12
C SER A 119 12.69 -0.10 1.76
N VAL A 120 13.49 0.75 1.10
CA VAL A 120 13.28 1.19 -0.28
C VAL A 120 14.59 0.99 -1.02
N ASP A 121 14.54 0.30 -2.15
CA ASP A 121 15.68 0.05 -3.02
C ASP A 121 15.32 0.48 -4.45
N ALA A 122 16.26 1.08 -5.18
CA ALA A 122 16.07 1.34 -6.60
C ALA A 122 15.89 0.01 -7.34
N ALA A 123 14.86 -0.10 -8.18
CA ALA A 123 14.70 -1.28 -9.02
C ALA A 123 15.77 -1.30 -10.12
N LYS A 124 16.38 -2.46 -10.27
CA LYS A 124 17.29 -2.75 -11.41
C LYS A 124 16.49 -3.07 -12.65
#